data_3f8710cb1b9ccb581d9cdead3fb2f9e2
#
_entry.id   3f8710cb1b9ccb581d9cdead3fb2f9e2
#
_cell.length_a   1.000
_cell.length_b   1.000
_cell.length_c   1.000
_cell.angle_alpha   90.00
_cell.angle_beta   90.00
_cell.angle_gamma   90.00
#
_symmetry.space_group_name_H-M   'P 1'
#
loop_
_entity.id
_entity.type
_entity.pdbx_description
1 polymer ?
#
loop_
_entity_poly.entity_id
_entity_poly.type
_entity_poly.pdbx_seq_one_letter_code
_entity_poly.pdbx_strand_id
1 'polypeptide(L)'
;MEMTLLNNQNKSSRLRGLAPSLLAAAVLQFAAVAVGFSQASAADVPASTIGAITPGAHTSLGALKHVKAGLLNVSYAELGPADGPVVILLHGWPYDINAYADVAPALAGKGYRVLIPSARGYGDTHFLSAKTARNGQPAALATDLIDFMDALKIKTAVLGGFDWGARTADIVAALWPERVKALVAVSGYLIGSQEAGKAPLPPAAELQWWYQFYFATERGRLGYEKNTHDFAKLIWKLASPQWNFDDATYERSAASLQNPDHVAVSIFNYRWRLGLVKGEARYDALEKKLAAFPSISVPTITLEGDANGAPHPPAEAYAKRFTGKYEYRLITGGVGHNLPQEAPKAFAQAVIDADHL
;
A
#
# COMPACT_ATOMS: atom_id res chain seq x y z
N MET A 1 38.62 -29.60 -47.09
CA MET A 1 38.05 -29.65 -48.45
C MET A 1 37.10 -28.48 -48.49
N GLU A 2 37.71 -27.49 -48.77
CA GLU A 2 37.73 -26.53 -49.88
C GLU A 2 36.55 -25.60 -49.97
N MET A 3 36.98 -24.40 -49.74
CA MET A 3 36.44 -23.09 -50.10
C MET A 3 35.93 -23.02 -51.56
N THR A 4 34.92 -22.23 -51.77
CA THR A 4 34.91 -21.38 -52.99
C THR A 4 34.15 -20.09 -52.68
N LEU A 5 34.91 -19.03 -52.68
CA LEU A 5 34.50 -17.63 -52.81
C LEU A 5 34.10 -17.35 -54.24
N LEU A 6 33.04 -16.60 -54.48
CA LEU A 6 32.91 -15.79 -55.68
C LEU A 6 32.29 -14.44 -55.38
N ASN A 7 33.12 -13.48 -55.67
CA ASN A 7 32.95 -12.03 -55.70
C ASN A 7 32.39 -11.63 -57.07
N ASN A 8 31.45 -10.69 -57.18
CA ASN A 8 31.35 -9.74 -58.29
C ASN A 8 30.41 -8.59 -57.97
N GLN A 9 31.00 -7.48 -57.79
CA GLN A 9 31.15 -6.24 -58.55
C GLN A 9 29.86 -5.56 -59.04
N ASN A 10 29.70 -4.37 -58.49
CA ASN A 10 29.37 -3.07 -59.08
C ASN A 10 28.54 -2.97 -60.34
N LYS A 11 27.42 -2.27 -60.26
CA LYS A 11 27.00 -1.30 -61.30
C LYS A 11 26.28 -0.11 -60.65
N SER A 12 26.93 1.02 -60.71
CA SER A 12 26.39 2.36 -60.51
C SER A 12 25.40 2.72 -61.64
N SER A 13 24.25 3.27 -61.34
CA SER A 13 23.50 4.12 -62.26
C SER A 13 22.83 5.27 -61.50
N ARG A 14 23.04 6.39 -62.08
CA ARG A 14 22.84 7.77 -61.69
C ARG A 14 21.37 8.15 -61.47
N LEU A 15 21.18 8.91 -60.40
CA LEU A 15 20.35 10.11 -60.21
C LEU A 15 19.32 10.49 -61.28
N ARG A 16 18.09 10.62 -60.90
CA ARG A 16 17.26 11.80 -61.26
C ARG A 16 16.35 12.12 -60.04
N GLY A 17 16.39 13.40 -59.65
CA GLY A 17 15.70 13.92 -58.48
C GLY A 17 14.17 13.98 -58.63
N LEU A 18 13.52 13.83 -57.54
CA LEU A 18 12.13 14.28 -57.32
C LEU A 18 12.09 14.99 -55.95
N ALA A 19 11.45 16.12 -55.99
CA ALA A 19 11.34 17.08 -54.93
C ALA A 19 10.74 16.53 -53.62
N PRO A 20 11.00 17.14 -52.45
CA PRO A 20 10.47 16.69 -51.17
C PRO A 20 9.00 17.06 -51.03
N SER A 21 8.13 16.06 -50.94
CA SER A 21 6.76 16.24 -50.47
C SER A 21 6.79 16.47 -48.98
N LEU A 22 6.27 17.60 -48.60
CA LEU A 22 5.99 18.04 -47.25
C LEU A 22 5.16 16.98 -46.50
N LEU A 23 5.79 16.23 -45.60
CA LEU A 23 5.09 15.55 -44.55
C LEU A 23 4.86 16.59 -43.42
N ALA A 24 3.62 17.07 -43.33
CA ALA A 24 3.17 17.88 -42.21
C ALA A 24 3.28 17.06 -40.91
N ALA A 25 4.28 17.38 -40.12
CA ALA A 25 4.33 16.95 -38.74
C ALA A 25 3.19 17.66 -37.99
N ALA A 26 2.15 16.93 -37.68
CA ALA A 26 1.13 17.38 -36.73
C ALA A 26 1.77 17.42 -35.33
N VAL A 27 2.34 18.57 -34.97
CA VAL A 27 2.68 18.90 -33.59
C VAL A 27 1.34 19.09 -32.87
N LEU A 28 0.90 18.08 -32.13
CA LEU A 28 -0.13 18.22 -31.13
C LEU A 28 0.43 19.16 -30.04
N GLN A 29 0.11 20.44 -30.16
CA GLN A 29 0.21 21.39 -29.08
C GLN A 29 -0.80 20.96 -28.00
N PHE A 30 -0.30 20.30 -26.96
CA PHE A 30 -1.02 20.26 -25.70
C PHE A 30 -1.05 21.68 -25.18
N ALA A 31 -2.20 22.36 -25.37
CA ALA A 31 -2.50 23.55 -24.63
C ALA A 31 -2.51 23.16 -23.13
N ALA A 32 -1.47 23.59 -22.43
CA ALA A 32 -1.46 23.57 -20.97
C ALA A 32 -2.60 24.50 -20.53
N VAL A 33 -3.76 23.92 -20.27
CA VAL A 33 -4.75 24.57 -19.44
C VAL A 33 -4.14 24.59 -18.05
N ALA A 34 -3.53 25.71 -17.69
CA ALA A 34 -3.19 26.01 -16.31
C ALA A 34 -4.51 26.14 -15.56
N VAL A 35 -5.08 25.01 -15.14
CA VAL A 35 -6.02 25.00 -14.06
C VAL A 35 -5.19 25.38 -12.86
N GLY A 36 -5.32 26.61 -12.42
CA GLY A 36 -4.74 27.11 -11.19
C GLY A 36 -5.25 26.22 -10.05
N PHE A 37 -4.53 25.17 -9.75
CA PHE A 37 -4.59 24.59 -8.43
C PHE A 37 -4.04 25.68 -7.53
N SER A 38 -4.93 26.39 -6.83
CA SER A 38 -4.57 27.10 -5.63
C SER A 38 -3.74 26.09 -4.81
N GLN A 39 -2.41 26.26 -4.81
CA GLN A 39 -1.64 25.77 -3.68
C GLN A 39 -2.41 26.34 -2.51
N ALA A 40 -3.11 25.46 -1.77
CA ALA A 40 -3.55 25.84 -0.46
C ALA A 40 -2.27 26.35 0.20
N SER A 41 -2.17 27.65 0.31
CA SER A 41 -1.22 28.34 1.17
C SER A 41 -1.18 27.48 2.41
N ALA A 42 0.02 27.22 2.95
CA ALA A 42 0.15 26.65 4.27
C ALA A 42 -0.72 27.52 5.18
N ALA A 43 -2.01 27.23 5.16
CA ALA A 43 -2.99 27.82 6.03
C ALA A 43 -2.48 27.46 7.40
N ASP A 44 -2.34 28.42 8.28
CA ASP A 44 -1.96 28.27 9.65
C ASP A 44 -2.52 26.95 10.20
N VAL A 45 -1.70 25.89 10.12
CA VAL A 45 -2.00 24.62 10.77
C VAL A 45 -2.03 24.99 12.23
N PRO A 46 -3.19 24.90 12.90
CA PRO A 46 -3.28 25.28 14.31
C PRO A 46 -2.14 24.57 15.05
N ALA A 47 -1.38 25.32 15.83
CA ALA A 47 -0.14 24.94 16.48
C ALA A 47 -0.19 23.45 16.87
N SER A 48 0.65 22.66 16.21
CA SER A 48 0.60 21.20 16.08
C SER A 48 -0.07 20.52 17.27
N THR A 49 -1.24 19.94 17.08
CA THR A 49 -1.97 19.22 18.14
C THR A 49 -1.17 18.03 18.67
N ILE A 50 -0.18 17.56 17.89
CA ILE A 50 0.79 16.54 18.31
C ILE A 50 2.17 17.19 18.55
N GLY A 51 2.73 16.93 19.74
CA GLY A 51 4.11 17.32 20.10
C GLY A 51 5.16 16.68 19.18
N ALA A 52 6.44 17.00 19.40
CA ALA A 52 7.53 16.32 18.71
C ALA A 52 7.49 14.82 19.03
N ILE A 53 7.65 13.99 17.99
CA ILE A 53 7.83 12.54 18.11
C ILE A 53 9.22 12.23 17.53
N THR A 54 10.04 11.53 18.31
CA THR A 54 11.31 10.98 17.82
C THR A 54 11.03 9.62 17.21
N PRO A 55 11.25 9.41 15.91
CA PRO A 55 11.07 8.08 15.31
C PRO A 55 11.94 7.03 16.01
N GLY A 56 11.35 5.87 16.32
CA GLY A 56 12.04 4.78 17.03
C GLY A 56 12.09 4.94 18.54
N ALA A 57 11.46 5.96 19.12
CA ALA A 57 11.42 6.16 20.57
C ALA A 57 10.65 5.06 21.30
N HIS A 58 9.61 4.51 20.69
CA HIS A 58 8.83 3.40 21.23
C HIS A 58 9.19 2.10 20.52
N THR A 59 9.50 1.09 21.29
CA THR A 59 9.91 -0.24 20.80
C THR A 59 8.92 -1.34 21.12
N SER A 60 7.77 -1.01 21.70
CA SER A 60 6.73 -1.95 22.07
C SER A 60 5.37 -1.31 22.04
N LEU A 61 4.37 -2.05 21.60
CA LEU A 61 2.95 -1.70 21.68
C LEU A 61 2.26 -2.29 22.90
N GLY A 62 3.03 -2.86 23.83
CA GLY A 62 2.51 -3.53 25.03
C GLY A 62 1.98 -4.94 24.75
N ALA A 63 1.14 -5.45 25.68
CA ALA A 63 0.58 -6.79 25.55
C ALA A 63 -0.47 -6.85 24.43
N LEU A 64 -0.38 -7.86 23.60
CA LEU A 64 -1.34 -8.08 22.52
C LEU A 64 -2.61 -8.75 23.05
N LYS A 65 -3.73 -8.38 22.44
CA LYS A 65 -5.05 -8.97 22.66
C LYS A 65 -5.42 -9.87 21.48
N HIS A 66 -6.39 -10.73 21.69
CA HIS A 66 -6.90 -11.63 20.65
C HIS A 66 -8.41 -11.57 20.58
N VAL A 67 -8.95 -11.65 19.37
CA VAL A 67 -10.40 -11.74 19.15
C VAL A 67 -10.71 -12.66 17.97
N LYS A 68 -11.71 -13.50 18.13
CA LYS A 68 -12.23 -14.31 17.02
C LYS A 68 -13.09 -13.43 16.13
N ALA A 69 -12.66 -13.25 14.89
CA ALA A 69 -13.29 -12.39 13.89
C ALA A 69 -13.34 -13.12 12.55
N GLY A 70 -14.53 -13.42 12.09
CA GLY A 70 -14.74 -14.17 10.84
C GLY A 70 -13.95 -15.49 10.79
N LEU A 71 -12.98 -15.56 9.90
CA LEU A 71 -12.14 -16.75 9.69
C LEU A 71 -10.91 -16.82 10.61
N LEU A 72 -10.64 -15.76 11.37
CA LEU A 72 -9.39 -15.56 12.08
C LEU A 72 -9.57 -15.44 13.60
N ASN A 73 -8.54 -15.83 14.33
CA ASN A 73 -8.25 -15.31 15.65
C ASN A 73 -7.22 -14.20 15.47
N VAL A 74 -7.68 -12.95 15.51
CA VAL A 74 -6.87 -11.77 15.21
C VAL A 74 -6.11 -11.35 16.45
N SER A 75 -4.80 -11.25 16.35
CA SER A 75 -3.92 -10.61 17.34
C SER A 75 -3.88 -9.11 17.06
N TYR A 76 -3.99 -8.28 18.09
CA TYR A 76 -3.95 -6.83 17.92
C TYR A 76 -3.41 -6.11 19.15
N ALA A 77 -2.79 -4.96 18.93
CA ALA A 77 -2.46 -4.01 19.98
C ALA A 77 -3.63 -3.04 20.18
N GLU A 78 -3.84 -2.59 21.43
CA GLU A 78 -4.85 -1.60 21.78
C GLU A 78 -4.28 -0.61 22.78
N LEU A 79 -4.34 0.70 22.45
CA LEU A 79 -3.85 1.79 23.26
C LEU A 79 -4.94 2.86 23.44
N GLY A 80 -4.83 3.63 24.52
CA GLY A 80 -5.74 4.74 24.82
C GLY A 80 -7.01 4.31 25.54
N PRO A 81 -7.96 5.26 25.77
CA PRO A 81 -9.18 5.01 26.54
C PRO A 81 -10.14 4.11 25.75
N ALA A 82 -10.76 3.15 26.43
CA ALA A 82 -11.64 2.17 25.82
C ALA A 82 -12.92 2.77 25.20
N ASP A 83 -13.33 3.92 25.67
CA ASP A 83 -14.50 4.69 25.25
C ASP A 83 -14.15 5.86 24.30
N GLY A 84 -12.87 6.03 23.95
CA GLY A 84 -12.41 7.04 23.00
C GLY A 84 -12.89 6.79 21.58
N PRO A 85 -12.86 7.84 20.71
CA PRO A 85 -13.10 7.66 19.28
C PRO A 85 -12.11 6.67 18.70
N VAL A 86 -12.60 5.77 17.84
CA VAL A 86 -11.80 4.64 17.38
C VAL A 86 -10.95 5.01 16.15
N VAL A 87 -9.67 4.66 16.24
CA VAL A 87 -8.73 4.67 15.11
C VAL A 87 -8.24 3.24 14.89
N ILE A 88 -8.25 2.75 13.65
CA ILE A 88 -7.67 1.46 13.28
C ILE A 88 -6.51 1.70 12.32
N LEU A 89 -5.33 1.19 12.68
CA LEU A 89 -4.08 1.37 11.92
C LEU A 89 -3.68 0.05 11.27
N LEU A 90 -3.49 0.06 9.95
CA LEU A 90 -3.33 -1.12 9.11
C LEU A 90 -1.97 -1.14 8.44
N HIS A 91 -1.17 -2.16 8.77
CA HIS A 91 0.15 -2.38 8.17
C HIS A 91 0.07 -3.08 6.82
N GLY A 92 1.18 -3.09 6.10
CA GLY A 92 1.33 -3.75 4.81
C GLY A 92 2.38 -4.85 4.79
N TRP A 93 2.73 -5.29 3.60
CA TRP A 93 3.77 -6.29 3.33
C TRP A 93 5.09 -5.60 2.93
N PRO A 94 6.24 -6.06 3.42
CA PRO A 94 6.48 -7.04 4.49
C PRO A 94 6.76 -6.34 5.83
N TYR A 95 5.82 -5.55 6.30
CA TYR A 95 5.85 -4.82 7.57
C TYR A 95 4.90 -5.47 8.59
N ASP A 96 4.78 -4.87 9.77
CA ASP A 96 3.87 -5.35 10.80
C ASP A 96 3.31 -4.21 11.67
N ILE A 97 2.65 -4.55 12.77
CA ILE A 97 2.06 -3.58 13.70
C ILE A 97 3.08 -2.60 14.29
N ASN A 98 4.38 -2.97 14.37
CA ASN A 98 5.43 -2.10 14.91
C ASN A 98 5.68 -0.85 14.05
N ALA A 99 5.20 -0.81 12.80
CA ALA A 99 5.18 0.41 11.98
C ALA A 99 4.46 1.58 12.69
N TYR A 100 3.60 1.28 13.64
CA TYR A 100 2.80 2.26 14.38
C TYR A 100 3.24 2.46 15.85
N ALA A 101 4.41 1.94 16.23
CA ALA A 101 4.86 1.98 17.62
C ALA A 101 4.95 3.41 18.19
N ASP A 102 5.32 4.39 17.34
CA ASP A 102 5.39 5.80 17.74
C ASP A 102 4.08 6.58 17.44
N VAL A 103 3.30 6.16 16.46
CA VAL A 103 2.02 6.78 16.10
C VAL A 103 0.95 6.51 17.14
N ALA A 104 0.83 5.26 17.59
CA ALA A 104 -0.25 4.84 18.47
C ALA A 104 -0.25 5.53 19.84
N PRO A 105 0.89 5.67 20.55
CA PRO A 105 0.93 6.43 21.81
C PRO A 105 0.55 7.90 21.63
N ALA A 106 0.94 8.52 20.50
CA ALA A 106 0.62 9.90 20.22
C ALA A 106 -0.89 10.12 20.03
N LEU A 107 -1.56 9.23 19.32
CA LEU A 107 -3.03 9.25 19.15
C LEU A 107 -3.75 8.90 20.45
N ALA A 108 -3.26 7.90 21.19
CA ALA A 108 -3.81 7.54 22.51
C ALA A 108 -3.72 8.70 23.50
N GLY A 109 -2.61 9.46 23.49
CA GLY A 109 -2.43 10.68 24.28
C GLY A 109 -3.38 11.83 23.88
N LYS A 110 -4.04 11.73 22.73
CA LYS A 110 -5.10 12.65 22.27
C LYS A 110 -6.51 12.11 22.55
N GLY A 111 -6.61 11.01 23.29
CA GLY A 111 -7.89 10.44 23.70
C GLY A 111 -8.50 9.46 22.72
N TYR A 112 -7.79 9.05 21.65
CA TYR A 112 -8.27 8.03 20.72
C TYR A 112 -8.08 6.63 21.31
N ARG A 113 -9.04 5.75 21.05
CA ARG A 113 -8.88 4.31 21.18
C ARG A 113 -8.23 3.77 19.90
N VAL A 114 -6.95 3.43 19.99
CA VAL A 114 -6.14 3.02 18.85
C VAL A 114 -6.02 1.50 18.81
N LEU A 115 -6.41 0.90 17.69
CA LEU A 115 -6.37 -0.54 17.44
C LEU A 115 -5.45 -0.83 16.28
N ILE A 116 -4.56 -1.81 16.43
CA ILE A 116 -3.58 -2.17 15.41
C ILE A 116 -3.62 -3.69 15.22
N PRO A 117 -4.51 -4.21 14.34
CA PRO A 117 -4.58 -5.64 14.10
C PRO A 117 -3.40 -6.11 13.24
N SER A 118 -2.85 -7.27 13.59
CA SER A 118 -1.98 -8.03 12.69
C SER A 118 -2.82 -8.67 11.59
N ALA A 119 -2.47 -8.41 10.34
CA ALA A 119 -3.16 -8.98 9.19
C ALA A 119 -3.06 -10.52 9.15
N ARG A 120 -3.90 -11.18 8.33
CA ARG A 120 -3.78 -12.62 8.08
C ARG A 120 -2.35 -12.96 7.62
N GLY A 121 -1.75 -13.99 8.22
CA GLY A 121 -0.37 -14.40 7.94
C GLY A 121 0.70 -13.55 8.61
N TYR A 122 0.36 -12.82 9.66
CA TYR A 122 1.32 -12.01 10.43
C TYR A 122 1.16 -12.20 11.94
N GLY A 123 2.30 -12.10 12.64
CA GLY A 123 2.34 -12.17 14.10
C GLY A 123 1.58 -13.40 14.63
N ASP A 124 0.78 -13.22 15.67
CA ASP A 124 -0.02 -14.28 16.28
C ASP A 124 -1.43 -14.43 15.69
N THR A 125 -1.76 -13.68 14.63
CA THR A 125 -3.02 -13.87 13.90
C THR A 125 -3.01 -15.22 13.18
N HIS A 126 -4.02 -16.06 13.42
CA HIS A 126 -4.09 -17.38 12.82
C HIS A 126 -5.51 -17.73 12.34
N PHE A 127 -5.60 -18.61 11.36
CA PHE A 127 -6.88 -19.11 10.89
C PHE A 127 -7.52 -20.06 11.90
N LEU A 128 -8.81 -19.87 12.15
CA LEU A 128 -9.58 -20.73 13.08
C LEU A 128 -9.73 -22.16 12.59
N SER A 129 -9.51 -22.41 11.31
CA SER A 129 -9.58 -23.75 10.71
C SER A 129 -8.40 -24.01 9.78
N ALA A 130 -7.80 -25.17 9.89
CA ALA A 130 -6.77 -25.65 8.98
C ALA A 130 -7.30 -25.84 7.54
N LYS A 131 -8.63 -25.98 7.37
CA LYS A 131 -9.29 -26.14 6.05
C LYS A 131 -9.51 -24.80 5.34
N THR A 132 -9.35 -23.66 6.01
CA THR A 132 -9.51 -22.34 5.39
C THR A 132 -8.35 -22.10 4.42
N ALA A 133 -8.65 -21.65 3.21
CA ALA A 133 -7.63 -21.29 2.23
C ALA A 133 -6.77 -20.12 2.74
N ARG A 134 -5.46 -20.19 2.53
CA ARG A 134 -4.50 -19.12 2.84
C ARG A 134 -4.55 -18.07 1.74
N ASN A 135 -5.74 -17.51 1.58
CA ASN A 135 -6.08 -16.53 0.57
C ASN A 135 -5.62 -15.14 0.99
N GLY A 136 -4.87 -14.47 0.13
CA GLY A 136 -4.40 -13.09 0.33
C GLY A 136 -5.05 -12.07 -0.62
N GLN A 137 -6.21 -12.39 -1.27
CA GLN A 137 -6.84 -11.44 -2.18
C GLN A 137 -7.37 -10.20 -1.45
N PRO A 138 -7.41 -9.03 -2.11
CA PRO A 138 -7.75 -7.76 -1.46
C PRO A 138 -9.11 -7.74 -0.76
N ALA A 139 -10.16 -8.28 -1.38
CA ALA A 139 -11.48 -8.34 -0.76
C ALA A 139 -11.52 -9.22 0.51
N ALA A 140 -10.64 -10.22 0.61
CA ALA A 140 -10.55 -11.05 1.80
C ALA A 140 -9.94 -10.27 2.98
N LEU A 141 -8.90 -9.47 2.75
CA LEU A 141 -8.29 -8.60 3.78
C LEU A 141 -9.29 -7.53 4.25
N ALA A 142 -10.06 -6.95 3.31
CA ALA A 142 -11.09 -5.96 3.65
C ALA A 142 -12.22 -6.59 4.48
N THR A 143 -12.63 -7.82 4.16
CA THR A 143 -13.63 -8.57 4.93
C THR A 143 -13.11 -8.88 6.33
N ASP A 144 -11.82 -9.24 6.49
CA ASP A 144 -11.23 -9.44 7.82
C ASP A 144 -11.31 -8.18 8.70
N LEU A 145 -11.11 -6.99 8.10
CA LEU A 145 -11.24 -5.73 8.85
C LEU A 145 -12.69 -5.50 9.29
N ILE A 146 -13.68 -5.77 8.43
CA ILE A 146 -15.09 -5.68 8.80
C ILE A 146 -15.43 -6.68 9.91
N ASP A 147 -15.01 -7.94 9.77
CA ASP A 147 -15.20 -8.98 10.78
C ASP A 147 -14.54 -8.59 12.12
N PHE A 148 -13.35 -7.99 12.08
CA PHE A 148 -12.66 -7.47 13.28
C PHE A 148 -13.44 -6.33 13.94
N MET A 149 -13.94 -5.38 13.15
CA MET A 149 -14.78 -4.30 13.68
C MET A 149 -16.06 -4.85 14.31
N ASP A 150 -16.70 -5.82 13.68
CA ASP A 150 -17.93 -6.44 14.18
C ASP A 150 -17.70 -7.22 15.47
N ALA A 151 -16.61 -8.00 15.55
CA ALA A 151 -16.24 -8.75 16.75
C ALA A 151 -15.98 -7.85 17.95
N LEU A 152 -15.44 -6.65 17.72
CA LEU A 152 -15.21 -5.63 18.76
C LEU A 152 -16.38 -4.63 18.94
N LYS A 153 -17.48 -4.83 18.22
CA LYS A 153 -18.68 -3.96 18.22
C LYS A 153 -18.37 -2.51 17.86
N ILE A 154 -17.40 -2.31 16.96
CA ILE A 154 -17.02 -1.01 16.43
C ILE A 154 -17.93 -0.67 15.26
N LYS A 155 -18.76 0.36 15.42
CA LYS A 155 -19.67 0.81 14.34
C LYS A 155 -18.91 1.57 13.26
N THR A 156 -18.10 2.55 13.66
CA THR A 156 -17.32 3.40 12.76
C THR A 156 -15.94 3.64 13.34
N ALA A 157 -14.94 3.85 12.47
CA ALA A 157 -13.59 4.19 12.87
C ALA A 157 -12.94 5.14 11.86
N VAL A 158 -11.93 5.90 12.29
CA VAL A 158 -10.94 6.47 11.37
C VAL A 158 -10.00 5.34 10.99
N LEU A 159 -9.77 5.15 9.69
CA LEU A 159 -8.83 4.16 9.17
C LEU A 159 -7.55 4.84 8.72
N GLY A 160 -6.41 4.32 9.16
CA GLY A 160 -5.10 4.74 8.68
C GLY A 160 -4.31 3.54 8.16
N GLY A 161 -3.65 3.67 7.00
CA GLY A 161 -2.91 2.54 6.45
C GLY A 161 -1.80 2.93 5.48
N PHE A 162 -0.90 1.99 5.24
CA PHE A 162 0.10 2.05 4.18
C PHE A 162 0.24 0.69 3.49
N ASP A 163 0.67 0.65 2.25
CA ASP A 163 0.83 -0.56 1.43
C ASP A 163 -0.46 -1.42 1.38
N TRP A 164 -0.44 -2.70 1.76
CA TRP A 164 -1.67 -3.53 1.83
C TRP A 164 -2.69 -2.96 2.81
N GLY A 165 -2.22 -2.32 3.89
CA GLY A 165 -3.08 -1.66 4.87
C GLY A 165 -3.84 -0.50 4.27
N ALA A 166 -3.19 0.36 3.46
CA ALA A 166 -3.87 1.43 2.73
C ALA A 166 -4.89 0.86 1.73
N ARG A 167 -4.51 -0.17 0.96
CA ARG A 167 -5.44 -0.84 0.04
C ARG A 167 -6.65 -1.40 0.77
N THR A 168 -6.44 -2.04 1.92
CA THR A 168 -7.53 -2.59 2.76
C THR A 168 -8.46 -1.48 3.23
N ALA A 169 -7.89 -0.36 3.72
CA ALA A 169 -8.65 0.81 4.16
C ALA A 169 -9.44 1.46 3.00
N ASP A 170 -8.81 1.64 1.83
CA ASP A 170 -9.47 2.13 0.62
C ASP A 170 -10.68 1.27 0.23
N ILE A 171 -10.51 -0.06 0.24
CA ILE A 171 -11.58 -1.00 -0.10
C ILE A 171 -12.74 -0.89 0.90
N VAL A 172 -12.44 -0.82 2.20
CA VAL A 172 -13.48 -0.67 3.21
C VAL A 172 -14.18 0.67 3.09
N ALA A 173 -13.45 1.75 2.85
CA ALA A 173 -14.01 3.09 2.64
C ALA A 173 -14.88 3.18 1.36
N ALA A 174 -14.53 2.42 0.31
CA ALA A 174 -15.29 2.39 -0.93
C ALA A 174 -16.55 1.51 -0.89
N LEU A 175 -16.48 0.37 -0.19
CA LEU A 175 -17.57 -0.63 -0.18
C LEU A 175 -18.48 -0.56 1.05
N TRP A 176 -18.00 -0.01 2.16
CA TRP A 176 -18.71 0.17 3.44
C TRP A 176 -18.44 1.56 4.01
N PRO A 177 -18.77 2.65 3.26
CA PRO A 177 -18.48 4.02 3.71
C PRO A 177 -19.10 4.36 5.06
N GLU A 178 -20.21 3.73 5.42
CA GLU A 178 -20.87 3.90 6.73
C GLU A 178 -20.06 3.36 7.91
N ARG A 179 -19.03 2.56 7.63
CA ARG A 179 -18.11 2.02 8.64
C ARG A 179 -16.87 2.88 8.86
N VAL A 180 -16.67 3.89 8.01
CA VAL A 180 -15.45 4.71 7.97
C VAL A 180 -15.79 6.17 8.22
N LYS A 181 -15.30 6.71 9.33
CA LYS A 181 -15.47 8.13 9.68
C LYS A 181 -14.57 9.01 8.79
N ALA A 182 -13.32 8.61 8.64
CA ALA A 182 -12.33 9.26 7.79
C ALA A 182 -11.23 8.26 7.40
N LEU A 183 -10.46 8.58 6.38
CA LEU A 183 -9.41 7.75 5.82
C LEU A 183 -8.07 8.49 5.74
N VAL A 184 -6.99 7.83 6.16
CA VAL A 184 -5.62 8.24 5.87
C VAL A 184 -4.93 7.11 5.10
N ALA A 185 -4.56 7.35 3.84
CA ALA A 185 -3.97 6.35 2.98
C ALA A 185 -2.61 6.82 2.43
N VAL A 186 -1.55 6.07 2.72
CA VAL A 186 -0.23 6.28 2.13
C VAL A 186 -0.23 5.73 0.70
N SER A 187 0.32 6.51 -0.23
CA SER A 187 0.37 6.24 -1.68
C SER A 187 -1.00 6.26 -2.38
N GLY A 188 -1.99 6.84 -1.73
CA GLY A 188 -3.26 7.22 -2.33
C GLY A 188 -4.24 6.09 -2.57
N TYR A 189 -4.88 6.08 -3.75
CA TYR A 189 -5.91 5.10 -4.12
C TYR A 189 -5.28 3.81 -4.65
N LEU A 190 -5.35 2.73 -3.87
CA LEU A 190 -4.67 1.47 -4.16
C LEU A 190 -5.64 0.31 -4.54
N ILE A 191 -6.91 0.60 -4.79
CA ILE A 191 -7.85 -0.40 -5.30
C ILE A 191 -7.42 -0.82 -6.70
N GLY A 192 -7.31 -2.12 -6.91
CA GLY A 192 -6.95 -2.73 -8.18
C GLY A 192 -7.85 -3.91 -8.52
N SER A 193 -7.62 -4.51 -9.69
CA SER A 193 -8.31 -5.72 -10.12
C SER A 193 -7.35 -6.65 -10.86
N GLN A 194 -7.70 -7.92 -10.97
CA GLN A 194 -6.92 -8.87 -11.78
C GLN A 194 -6.84 -8.44 -13.25
N GLU A 195 -7.90 -7.84 -13.78
CA GLU A 195 -7.91 -7.39 -15.17
C GLU A 195 -6.93 -6.22 -15.39
N ALA A 196 -6.92 -5.24 -14.48
CA ALA A 196 -5.95 -4.15 -14.53
C ALA A 196 -4.51 -4.66 -14.34
N GLY A 197 -4.31 -5.68 -13.51
CA GLY A 197 -3.01 -6.30 -13.26
C GLY A 197 -2.40 -7.04 -14.46
N LYS A 198 -3.18 -7.28 -15.54
CA LYS A 198 -2.66 -7.87 -16.79
C LYS A 198 -1.95 -6.84 -17.67
N ALA A 199 -2.23 -5.56 -17.51
CA ALA A 199 -1.61 -4.51 -18.28
C ALA A 199 -0.16 -4.29 -17.79
N PRO A 200 0.85 -4.35 -18.69
CA PRO A 200 2.23 -4.12 -18.30
C PRO A 200 2.45 -2.66 -17.92
N LEU A 201 3.29 -2.43 -16.94
CA LEU A 201 3.75 -1.11 -16.54
C LEU A 201 5.00 -0.71 -17.36
N PRO A 202 5.42 0.57 -17.29
CA PRO A 202 6.72 0.97 -17.82
C PRO A 202 7.86 0.15 -17.19
N PRO A 203 8.93 -0.17 -17.94
CA PRO A 203 10.00 -1.07 -17.47
C PRO A 203 10.62 -0.68 -16.12
N ALA A 204 10.75 0.60 -15.81
CA ALA A 204 11.27 1.08 -14.53
C ALA A 204 10.37 0.70 -13.34
N ALA A 205 9.04 0.77 -13.53
CA ALA A 205 8.07 0.36 -12.51
C ALA A 205 8.03 -1.17 -12.35
N GLU A 206 8.12 -1.92 -13.47
CA GLU A 206 8.24 -3.38 -13.42
C GLU A 206 9.51 -3.84 -12.69
N LEU A 207 10.63 -3.14 -12.90
CA LEU A 207 11.88 -3.41 -12.20
C LEU A 207 11.74 -3.21 -10.69
N GLN A 208 11.01 -2.19 -10.24
CA GLN A 208 10.76 -1.97 -8.82
C GLN A 208 9.86 -3.05 -8.21
N TRP A 209 8.95 -3.63 -9.01
CA TRP A 209 8.07 -4.72 -8.60
C TRP A 209 8.57 -6.11 -9.01
N TRP A 210 9.89 -6.29 -9.26
CA TRP A 210 10.52 -7.53 -9.69
C TRP A 210 10.08 -8.76 -8.87
N TYR A 211 9.86 -8.57 -7.58
CA TYR A 211 9.49 -9.65 -6.66
C TYR A 211 8.11 -10.25 -6.97
N GLN A 212 7.19 -9.52 -7.60
CA GLN A 212 5.90 -10.08 -8.01
C GLN A 212 6.10 -11.17 -9.08
N PHE A 213 7.01 -10.95 -10.03
CA PHE A 213 7.36 -11.94 -11.05
C PHE A 213 8.17 -13.10 -10.47
N TYR A 214 9.01 -12.81 -9.49
CA TYR A 214 9.69 -13.87 -8.74
C TYR A 214 8.67 -14.77 -8.03
N PHE A 215 7.70 -14.21 -7.34
CA PHE A 215 6.62 -14.93 -6.65
C PHE A 215 5.65 -15.67 -7.59
N ALA A 216 5.57 -15.28 -8.85
CA ALA A 216 4.81 -15.99 -9.88
C ALA A 216 5.34 -17.40 -10.10
N THR A 217 6.64 -17.65 -9.88
CA THR A 217 7.31 -18.91 -10.10
C THR A 217 7.37 -19.78 -8.84
N GLU A 218 7.53 -21.10 -9.02
CA GLU A 218 7.78 -22.00 -7.89
C GLU A 218 9.14 -21.74 -7.24
N ARG A 219 10.16 -21.38 -8.05
CA ARG A 219 11.46 -20.93 -7.54
C ARG A 219 11.31 -19.74 -6.59
N GLY A 220 10.44 -18.78 -6.93
CA GLY A 220 10.18 -17.61 -6.10
C GLY A 220 9.49 -17.95 -4.79
N ARG A 221 8.50 -18.85 -4.83
CA ARG A 221 7.84 -19.34 -3.61
C ARG A 221 8.83 -20.00 -2.66
N LEU A 222 9.61 -20.96 -3.17
CA LEU A 222 10.64 -21.67 -2.38
C LEU A 222 11.74 -20.72 -1.89
N GLY A 223 12.12 -19.75 -2.73
CA GLY A 223 13.13 -18.76 -2.37
C GLY A 223 12.66 -17.83 -1.25
N TYR A 224 11.39 -17.39 -1.28
CA TYR A 224 10.80 -16.58 -0.22
C TYR A 224 10.65 -17.38 1.08
N GLU A 225 10.13 -18.61 0.99
CA GLU A 225 9.99 -19.50 2.15
C GLU A 225 11.32 -19.74 2.89
N LYS A 226 12.40 -19.96 2.12
CA LYS A 226 13.73 -20.20 2.68
C LYS A 226 14.38 -18.94 3.26
N ASN A 227 14.11 -17.77 2.67
CA ASN A 227 14.87 -16.54 2.95
C ASN A 227 13.95 -15.37 3.31
N THR A 228 12.78 -15.63 3.91
CA THR A 228 11.76 -14.59 4.21
C THR A 228 12.37 -13.39 4.93
N HIS A 229 13.20 -13.63 5.94
CA HIS A 229 13.87 -12.59 6.72
C HIS A 229 14.73 -11.67 5.83
N ASP A 230 15.70 -12.21 5.12
CA ASP A 230 16.64 -11.39 4.32
C ASP A 230 15.93 -10.74 3.12
N PHE A 231 14.95 -11.45 2.57
CA PHE A 231 14.12 -10.92 1.49
C PHE A 231 13.32 -9.69 1.92
N ALA A 232 12.64 -9.78 3.06
CA ALA A 232 11.88 -8.66 3.61
C ALA A 232 12.78 -7.47 3.94
N LYS A 233 13.97 -7.70 4.51
CA LYS A 233 14.96 -6.65 4.77
C LYS A 233 15.43 -5.96 3.50
N LEU A 234 15.64 -6.72 2.43
CA LEU A 234 15.95 -6.17 1.11
C LEU A 234 14.80 -5.27 0.59
N ILE A 235 13.55 -5.72 0.70
CA ILE A 235 12.39 -4.91 0.30
C ILE A 235 12.32 -3.61 1.09
N TRP A 236 12.53 -3.63 2.41
CA TRP A 236 12.56 -2.42 3.22
C TRP A 236 13.60 -1.41 2.69
N LYS A 237 14.82 -1.87 2.41
CA LYS A 237 15.90 -1.03 1.88
C LYS A 237 15.57 -0.45 0.50
N LEU A 238 14.93 -1.22 -0.37
CA LEU A 238 14.55 -0.76 -1.70
C LEU A 238 13.36 0.20 -1.67
N ALA A 239 12.39 -0.05 -0.79
CA ALA A 239 11.20 0.76 -0.66
C ALA A 239 11.42 2.07 0.12
N SER A 240 12.38 2.08 1.05
CA SER A 240 12.77 3.26 1.85
C SER A 240 14.29 3.50 1.75
N PRO A 241 14.79 3.93 0.57
CA PRO A 241 16.23 3.93 0.29
C PRO A 241 17.03 4.96 1.11
N GLN A 242 16.37 5.97 1.67
CA GLN A 242 17.01 6.98 2.51
C GLN A 242 16.81 6.71 4.02
N TRP A 243 16.00 5.72 4.37
CA TRP A 243 15.76 5.39 5.77
C TRP A 243 16.88 4.51 6.34
N ASN A 244 17.62 5.07 7.27
CA ASN A 244 18.70 4.35 7.96
C ASN A 244 18.18 3.67 9.23
N PHE A 245 17.34 2.64 9.09
CA PHE A 245 16.88 1.82 10.21
C PHE A 245 17.99 0.89 10.73
N ASP A 246 18.02 0.68 12.04
CA ASP A 246 18.92 -0.28 12.68
C ASP A 246 18.38 -1.71 12.63
N ASP A 247 19.25 -2.67 12.91
CA ASP A 247 18.87 -4.08 12.94
C ASP A 247 17.80 -4.36 14.00
N ALA A 248 17.85 -3.71 15.16
CA ALA A 248 16.87 -3.92 16.23
C ALA A 248 15.46 -3.50 15.79
N THR A 249 15.33 -2.42 15.03
CA THR A 249 14.07 -1.96 14.44
C THR A 249 13.52 -2.99 13.45
N TYR A 250 14.37 -3.52 12.59
CA TYR A 250 13.97 -4.53 11.61
C TYR A 250 13.58 -5.84 12.30
N GLU A 251 14.39 -6.35 13.25
CA GLU A 251 14.15 -7.63 13.91
C GLU A 251 12.83 -7.67 14.69
N ARG A 252 12.41 -6.54 15.27
CA ARG A 252 11.10 -6.45 15.92
C ARG A 252 9.95 -6.76 14.96
N SER A 253 10.02 -6.26 13.74
CA SER A 253 9.01 -6.52 12.72
C SER A 253 9.18 -7.87 12.05
N ALA A 254 10.43 -8.30 11.83
CA ALA A 254 10.75 -9.59 11.20
C ALA A 254 10.21 -10.79 11.99
N ALA A 255 10.09 -10.68 13.32
CA ALA A 255 9.46 -11.70 14.16
C ALA A 255 8.03 -12.01 13.72
N SER A 256 7.27 -11.02 13.25
CA SER A 256 5.89 -11.18 12.75
C SER A 256 5.81 -12.05 11.49
N LEU A 257 6.87 -12.09 10.68
CA LEU A 257 6.96 -12.85 9.44
C LEU A 257 7.19 -14.37 9.69
N GLN A 258 7.45 -14.77 10.95
CA GLN A 258 7.56 -16.16 11.34
C GLN A 258 6.18 -16.87 11.41
N ASN A 259 5.08 -16.15 11.20
CA ASN A 259 3.77 -16.74 11.13
C ASN A 259 3.73 -17.87 10.07
N PRO A 260 3.24 -19.08 10.41
CA PRO A 260 3.28 -20.23 9.51
C PRO A 260 2.49 -20.05 8.21
N ASP A 261 1.53 -19.14 8.21
CA ASP A 261 0.69 -18.84 7.05
C ASP A 261 1.24 -17.68 6.19
N HIS A 262 2.31 -16.99 6.65
CA HIS A 262 2.83 -15.78 6.04
C HIS A 262 3.19 -15.94 4.56
N VAL A 263 4.00 -16.95 4.26
CA VAL A 263 4.46 -17.20 2.89
C VAL A 263 3.28 -17.54 1.97
N ALA A 264 2.38 -18.40 2.42
CA ALA A 264 1.25 -18.80 1.62
C ALA A 264 0.31 -17.62 1.28
N VAL A 265 0.00 -16.78 2.29
CA VAL A 265 -0.86 -15.59 2.11
C VAL A 265 -0.18 -14.58 1.19
N SER A 266 1.11 -14.31 1.40
CA SER A 266 1.88 -13.33 0.60
C SER A 266 2.01 -13.77 -0.86
N ILE A 267 2.40 -15.02 -1.10
CA ILE A 267 2.49 -15.56 -2.46
C ILE A 267 1.13 -15.54 -3.16
N PHE A 268 0.07 -15.90 -2.42
CA PHE A 268 -1.28 -15.86 -3.00
C PHE A 268 -1.68 -14.44 -3.43
N ASN A 269 -1.43 -13.42 -2.61
CA ASN A 269 -1.76 -12.02 -2.94
C ASN A 269 -1.12 -11.59 -4.26
N TYR A 270 0.19 -11.81 -4.40
CA TYR A 270 0.90 -11.38 -5.61
C TYR A 270 0.55 -12.21 -6.85
N ARG A 271 0.35 -13.51 -6.71
CA ARG A 271 -0.15 -14.36 -7.81
C ARG A 271 -1.56 -13.98 -8.23
N TRP A 272 -2.43 -13.63 -7.26
CA TRP A 272 -3.78 -13.15 -7.57
C TRP A 272 -3.73 -11.83 -8.36
N ARG A 273 -2.90 -10.88 -7.96
CA ARG A 273 -2.73 -9.60 -8.67
C ARG A 273 -2.28 -9.77 -10.12
N LEU A 274 -1.46 -10.76 -10.40
CA LEU A 274 -1.00 -11.12 -11.74
C LEU A 274 -1.97 -12.02 -12.51
N GLY A 275 -3.13 -12.36 -11.94
CA GLY A 275 -4.11 -13.24 -12.58
C GLY A 275 -3.70 -14.71 -12.65
N LEU A 276 -2.69 -15.14 -11.88
CA LEU A 276 -2.15 -16.50 -11.91
C LEU A 276 -2.90 -17.49 -11.02
N VAL A 277 -3.70 -17.00 -10.08
CA VAL A 277 -4.56 -17.80 -9.23
C VAL A 277 -5.95 -17.18 -9.16
N LYS A 278 -6.97 -18.04 -9.05
CA LYS A 278 -8.34 -17.60 -8.81
C LYS A 278 -8.52 -17.25 -7.33
N GLY A 279 -9.33 -16.22 -7.06
CA GLY A 279 -9.82 -15.95 -5.71
C GLY A 279 -10.83 -16.98 -5.23
N GLU A 280 -11.25 -16.86 -3.97
CA GLU A 280 -12.37 -17.65 -3.45
C GLU A 280 -13.71 -17.05 -3.91
N ALA A 281 -14.61 -17.90 -4.35
CA ALA A 281 -15.92 -17.50 -4.90
C ALA A 281 -16.75 -16.62 -3.94
N ARG A 282 -16.56 -16.77 -2.62
CA ARG A 282 -17.24 -15.93 -1.62
C ARG A 282 -16.96 -14.45 -1.76
N TYR A 283 -15.82 -14.08 -2.38
CA TYR A 283 -15.41 -12.68 -2.57
C TYR A 283 -15.66 -12.16 -4.00
N ASP A 284 -16.13 -13.00 -4.93
CA ASP A 284 -16.30 -12.63 -6.35
C ASP A 284 -17.19 -11.40 -6.52
N ALA A 285 -18.26 -11.30 -5.73
CA ALA A 285 -19.17 -10.13 -5.80
C ALA A 285 -18.47 -8.84 -5.35
N LEU A 286 -17.57 -8.90 -4.36
CA LEU A 286 -16.78 -7.75 -3.90
C LEU A 286 -15.71 -7.39 -4.91
N GLU A 287 -14.96 -8.37 -5.41
CA GLU A 287 -13.92 -8.15 -6.43
C GLU A 287 -14.52 -7.57 -7.71
N LYS A 288 -15.73 -7.98 -8.11
CA LYS A 288 -16.46 -7.38 -9.24
C LYS A 288 -16.76 -5.90 -9.01
N LYS A 289 -17.17 -5.50 -7.79
CA LYS A 289 -17.37 -4.10 -7.44
C LYS A 289 -16.06 -3.32 -7.48
N LEU A 290 -14.97 -3.91 -6.97
CA LEU A 290 -13.64 -3.29 -6.95
C LEU A 290 -13.08 -3.11 -8.37
N ALA A 291 -13.35 -4.04 -9.29
CA ALA A 291 -12.94 -3.95 -10.69
C ALA A 291 -13.55 -2.75 -11.43
N ALA A 292 -14.63 -2.18 -10.91
CA ALA A 292 -15.20 -0.93 -11.41
C ALA A 292 -14.48 0.33 -10.89
N PHE A 293 -13.48 0.18 -10.03
CA PHE A 293 -12.74 1.28 -9.39
C PHE A 293 -13.67 2.28 -8.70
N PRO A 294 -14.44 1.85 -7.68
CA PRO A 294 -15.42 2.69 -7.01
C PRO A 294 -14.78 3.92 -6.36
N SER A 295 -15.49 5.03 -6.33
CA SER A 295 -15.04 6.24 -5.62
C SER A 295 -15.12 6.06 -4.11
N ILE A 296 -14.29 6.80 -3.39
CA ILE A 296 -14.29 6.91 -1.94
C ILE A 296 -14.93 8.27 -1.57
N SER A 297 -16.01 8.23 -0.81
CA SER A 297 -16.79 9.43 -0.46
C SER A 297 -16.54 9.95 0.96
N VAL A 298 -15.83 9.21 1.78
CA VAL A 298 -15.49 9.63 3.15
C VAL A 298 -14.40 10.70 3.13
N PRO A 299 -14.31 11.57 4.16
CA PRO A 299 -13.22 12.51 4.30
C PRO A 299 -11.87 11.76 4.25
N THR A 300 -10.94 12.23 3.41
CA THR A 300 -9.70 11.49 3.13
C THR A 300 -8.49 12.41 3.06
N ILE A 301 -7.41 12.01 3.72
CA ILE A 301 -6.07 12.57 3.52
C ILE A 301 -5.18 11.48 2.94
N THR A 302 -4.58 11.73 1.78
CA THR A 302 -3.54 10.84 1.24
C THR A 302 -2.16 11.41 1.52
N LEU A 303 -1.24 10.54 1.90
CA LEU A 303 0.14 10.88 2.21
C LEU A 303 1.09 10.22 1.20
N GLU A 304 2.18 10.91 0.88
CA GLU A 304 3.28 10.35 0.10
C GLU A 304 4.61 10.79 0.68
N GLY A 305 5.62 9.91 0.69
CA GLY A 305 6.99 10.24 1.05
C GLY A 305 7.80 10.65 -0.18
N ASP A 306 8.61 11.71 -0.06
CA ASP A 306 9.42 12.24 -1.16
C ASP A 306 10.56 11.31 -1.62
N ALA A 307 10.84 10.25 -0.85
CA ALA A 307 11.83 9.21 -1.16
C ALA A 307 11.23 7.80 -1.23
N ASN A 308 9.91 7.67 -1.48
CA ASN A 308 9.27 6.38 -1.63
C ASN A 308 9.83 5.61 -2.84
N GLY A 309 10.55 4.53 -2.57
CA GLY A 309 11.14 3.66 -3.60
C GLY A 309 10.18 2.61 -4.18
N ALA A 310 8.98 2.46 -3.61
CA ALA A 310 7.95 1.59 -4.17
C ALA A 310 7.18 2.32 -5.29
N PRO A 311 6.78 1.63 -6.38
CA PRO A 311 6.00 2.26 -7.44
C PRO A 311 4.65 2.73 -6.91
N HIS A 312 4.33 3.98 -7.16
CA HIS A 312 3.06 4.61 -6.80
C HIS A 312 2.63 5.58 -7.90
N PRO A 313 1.32 5.74 -8.15
CA PRO A 313 0.84 6.73 -9.10
C PRO A 313 0.98 8.15 -8.52
N PRO A 314 1.19 9.17 -9.36
CA PRO A 314 1.16 10.55 -8.90
C PRO A 314 -0.26 10.94 -8.45
N ALA A 315 -0.36 11.90 -7.52
CA ALA A 315 -1.63 12.29 -6.90
C ALA A 315 -2.73 12.64 -7.92
N GLU A 316 -2.37 13.29 -9.02
CA GLU A 316 -3.29 13.71 -10.08
C GLU A 316 -3.98 12.52 -10.77
N ALA A 317 -3.34 11.36 -10.79
CA ALA A 317 -3.89 10.17 -11.42
C ALA A 317 -5.07 9.59 -10.63
N TYR A 318 -5.10 9.79 -9.32
CA TYR A 318 -6.11 9.18 -8.46
C TYR A 318 -6.99 10.18 -7.68
N ALA A 319 -6.63 11.46 -7.57
CA ALA A 319 -7.36 12.44 -6.76
C ALA A 319 -8.87 12.47 -7.04
N LYS A 320 -9.28 12.32 -8.30
CA LYS A 320 -10.70 12.27 -8.71
C LYS A 320 -11.47 11.06 -8.19
N ARG A 321 -10.78 10.06 -7.62
CA ARG A 321 -11.42 8.90 -6.99
C ARG A 321 -11.98 9.23 -5.61
N PHE A 322 -11.49 10.30 -4.99
CA PHE A 322 -11.99 10.80 -3.71
C PHE A 322 -13.03 11.87 -3.98
N THR A 323 -14.31 11.59 -3.69
CA THR A 323 -15.45 12.47 -3.99
C THR A 323 -15.95 13.22 -2.77
N GLY A 324 -15.47 12.89 -1.57
CA GLY A 324 -15.67 13.63 -0.34
C GLY A 324 -14.64 14.76 -0.17
N LYS A 325 -14.52 15.28 1.07
CA LYS A 325 -13.42 16.18 1.39
C LYS A 325 -12.09 15.46 1.23
N TYR A 326 -11.19 16.04 0.47
CA TYR A 326 -9.94 15.38 0.08
C TYR A 326 -8.74 16.32 0.17
N GLU A 327 -7.66 15.82 0.75
CA GLU A 327 -6.37 16.51 0.83
C GLU A 327 -5.23 15.55 0.47
N TYR A 328 -4.22 16.06 -0.24
CA TYR A 328 -2.95 15.36 -0.50
C TYR A 328 -1.82 16.06 0.24
N ARG A 329 -0.95 15.28 0.89
CA ARG A 329 0.24 15.78 1.58
C ARG A 329 1.49 15.03 1.13
N LEU A 330 2.48 15.77 0.61
CA LEU A 330 3.82 15.26 0.40
C LEU A 330 4.64 15.47 1.67
N ILE A 331 5.18 14.38 2.22
CA ILE A 331 6.04 14.42 3.41
C ILE A 331 7.48 14.39 2.93
N THR A 332 8.20 15.48 3.19
CA THR A 332 9.57 15.69 2.71
C THR A 332 10.60 15.37 3.79
N GLY A 333 11.85 15.22 3.37
CA GLY A 333 12.99 14.93 4.27
C GLY A 333 13.56 13.54 4.10
N GLY A 334 13.36 12.92 2.93
CA GLY A 334 13.87 11.59 2.62
C GLY A 334 12.96 10.46 3.14
N VAL A 335 11.66 10.76 3.31
CA VAL A 335 10.68 9.80 3.81
C VAL A 335 10.33 8.79 2.74
N GLY A 336 10.49 7.51 3.05
CA GLY A 336 10.24 6.40 2.15
C GLY A 336 8.84 5.80 2.30
N HIS A 337 8.76 4.49 2.01
CA HIS A 337 7.51 3.74 1.93
C HIS A 337 6.87 3.47 3.29
N ASN A 338 7.68 3.21 4.34
CA ASN A 338 7.17 2.98 5.68
C ASN A 338 6.92 4.30 6.43
N LEU A 339 6.15 5.18 5.79
CA LEU A 339 5.89 6.55 6.25
C LEU A 339 5.41 6.62 7.71
N PRO A 340 4.55 5.72 8.24
CA PRO A 340 4.15 5.77 9.65
C PRO A 340 5.34 5.64 10.62
N GLN A 341 6.36 4.87 10.27
CA GLN A 341 7.54 4.66 11.11
C GLN A 341 8.64 5.69 10.84
N GLU A 342 8.76 6.16 9.60
CA GLU A 342 9.74 7.16 9.20
C GLU A 342 9.33 8.58 9.60
N ALA A 343 8.03 8.89 9.53
CA ALA A 343 7.46 10.21 9.84
C ALA A 343 6.22 10.10 10.74
N PRO A 344 6.33 9.50 11.95
CA PRO A 344 5.19 9.17 12.80
C PRO A 344 4.35 10.39 13.18
N LYS A 345 4.99 11.56 13.37
CA LYS A 345 4.27 12.81 13.65
C LYS A 345 3.36 13.22 12.50
N ALA A 346 3.86 13.16 11.27
CA ALA A 346 3.09 13.55 10.09
C ALA A 346 1.89 12.61 9.90
N PHE A 347 2.10 11.29 10.08
CA PHE A 347 1.03 10.31 9.98
C PHE A 347 -0.04 10.49 11.08
N ALA A 348 0.38 10.63 12.34
CA ALA A 348 -0.53 10.82 13.45
C ALA A 348 -1.33 12.13 13.33
N GLN A 349 -0.69 13.23 12.88
CA GLN A 349 -1.37 14.50 12.63
C GLN A 349 -2.40 14.35 11.51
N ALA A 350 -2.08 13.64 10.41
CA ALA A 350 -3.02 13.40 9.33
C ALA A 350 -4.27 12.62 9.81
N VAL A 351 -4.11 11.67 10.74
CA VAL A 351 -5.24 10.94 11.34
C VAL A 351 -6.16 11.88 12.11
N ILE A 352 -5.60 12.78 12.90
CA ILE A 352 -6.38 13.79 13.66
C ILE A 352 -7.07 14.75 12.68
N ASP A 353 -6.36 15.27 11.71
CA ASP A 353 -6.90 16.23 10.75
C ASP A 353 -8.02 15.61 9.91
N ALA A 354 -7.84 14.36 9.44
CA ALA A 354 -8.87 13.64 8.71
C ALA A 354 -10.15 13.44 9.53
N ASP A 355 -10.02 13.17 10.84
CA ASP A 355 -11.14 13.02 11.75
C ASP A 355 -11.97 14.31 11.90
N HIS A 356 -11.39 15.48 11.60
CA HIS A 356 -12.01 16.79 11.70
C HIS A 356 -12.38 17.43 10.35
N LEU A 357 -12.03 16.77 9.23
CA LEU A 357 -12.45 17.22 7.91
C LEU A 357 -13.98 17.16 7.78
#